data_9dcd99452889e07c815d4756c4682411
#
_entry.id   9dcd99452889e07c815d4756c4682411
#
_cell.length_a   1.000
_cell.length_b   1.000
_cell.length_c   1.000
_cell.angle_alpha   90.00
_cell.angle_beta   90.00
_cell.angle_gamma   90.00
#
_symmetry.space_group_name_H-M   'P 1'
#
loop_
_entity.id
_entity.type
_entity.pdbx_description
1 polymer ?
#
loop_
_entity_poly.entity_id
_entity_poly.type
_entity_poly.pdbx_seq_one_letter_code
_entity_poly.pdbx_strand_id
1 'polypeptide(L)'
;MEMLYGSHEFIPKHSTLGRISSSCKADSYDAAYCRNIIFSMCGYDEKQFNKELLPVFLSHLGTGTSWKTTVHFAQLVSSERFQQFDYGASHNKVMYGREVPPEYDLSKVSLPITLFWAKNDLLSSETAVNKLKENLP
;
A
#
# COMPACT_ATOMS: atom_id res chain seq x y z
N MET A 1 8.44 -21.73 3.71
CA MET A 1 7.87 -20.48 3.21
C MET A 1 8.65 -19.23 3.66
N GLU A 2 9.25 -19.21 4.84
CA GLU A 2 10.23 -18.17 5.22
C GLU A 2 11.39 -18.00 4.22
N MET A 3 11.77 -19.07 3.56
CA MET A 3 12.86 -19.06 2.55
C MET A 3 12.48 -18.34 1.25
N LEU A 4 11.18 -18.16 0.95
CA LEU A 4 10.70 -17.46 -0.26
C LEU A 4 10.37 -15.98 0.00
N TYR A 5 10.04 -15.61 1.24
CA TYR A 5 9.60 -14.28 1.59
C TYR A 5 10.46 -13.61 2.66
N GLY A 6 11.68 -14.13 2.86
CA GLY A 6 12.65 -13.74 3.88
C GLY A 6 12.44 -12.35 4.50
N SER A 7 13.17 -12.03 5.53
CA SER A 7 13.22 -10.72 6.20
C SER A 7 13.70 -9.57 5.29
N HIS A 8 13.54 -9.71 3.96
CA HIS A 8 14.05 -8.74 3.00
C HIS A 8 13.12 -7.53 2.89
N GLU A 9 13.73 -6.38 2.96
CA GLU A 9 13.10 -5.09 2.75
C GLU A 9 12.67 -4.96 1.27
N PHE A 10 11.40 -4.64 1.05
CA PHE A 10 10.90 -4.25 -0.27
C PHE A 10 11.31 -2.80 -0.53
N ILE A 11 12.01 -2.56 -1.62
CA ILE A 11 12.62 -1.26 -1.96
C ILE A 11 13.57 -0.77 -0.85
N PRO A 12 14.74 -1.40 -0.68
CA PRO A 12 15.74 -0.92 0.29
C PRO A 12 16.21 0.48 -0.07
N LYS A 13 16.54 1.28 0.95
CA LYS A 13 16.98 2.70 0.82
C LYS A 13 18.08 2.94 -0.21
N HIS A 14 18.90 1.94 -0.49
CA HIS A 14 19.99 1.99 -1.48
C HIS A 14 19.59 1.42 -2.83
N SER A 15 18.29 1.13 -3.05
CA SER A 15 17.80 0.65 -4.33
C SER A 15 17.84 1.72 -5.42
N THR A 16 17.72 1.29 -6.66
CA THR A 16 17.61 2.17 -7.84
C THR A 16 16.50 3.22 -7.68
N LEU A 17 15.40 2.91 -6.97
CA LEU A 17 14.32 3.86 -6.69
C LEU A 17 14.76 4.99 -5.74
N GLY A 18 15.55 4.72 -4.73
CA GLY A 18 16.12 5.75 -3.86
C GLY A 18 17.07 6.70 -4.62
N ARG A 19 17.72 6.20 -5.68
CA ARG A 19 18.54 7.01 -6.59
C ARG A 19 17.70 7.83 -7.57
N ILE A 20 16.59 7.28 -8.06
CA ILE A 20 15.65 7.99 -8.93
C ILE A 20 15.05 9.20 -8.19
N SER A 21 14.75 9.08 -6.91
CA SER A 21 14.20 10.20 -6.13
C SER A 21 15.13 11.42 -6.08
N SER A 22 16.45 11.19 -6.07
CA SER A 22 17.43 12.30 -6.10
C SER A 22 17.54 12.99 -7.46
N SER A 23 17.11 12.34 -8.54
CA SER A 23 17.12 12.89 -9.91
C SER A 23 15.83 13.63 -10.26
N CYS A 24 14.75 13.42 -9.50
CA CYS A 24 13.43 14.01 -9.74
C CYS A 24 13.30 15.41 -9.15
N LYS A 25 14.17 16.34 -9.56
CA LYS A 25 14.05 17.75 -9.14
C LYS A 25 12.92 18.45 -9.93
N ALA A 26 12.26 19.42 -9.31
CA ALA A 26 11.07 20.09 -9.85
C ALA A 26 11.25 20.65 -11.28
N ASP A 27 12.45 21.12 -11.60
CA ASP A 27 12.79 21.74 -12.88
C ASP A 27 13.57 20.82 -13.83
N SER A 28 13.72 19.54 -13.49
CA SER A 28 14.43 18.58 -14.34
C SER A 28 13.52 17.98 -15.42
N TYR A 29 14.12 17.61 -16.54
CA TYR A 29 13.42 16.85 -17.59
C TYR A 29 12.79 15.56 -17.04
N ASP A 30 13.37 15.02 -15.98
CA ASP A 30 12.92 13.79 -15.31
C ASP A 30 11.69 14.00 -14.40
N ALA A 31 11.34 15.25 -14.06
CA ALA A 31 10.19 15.55 -13.19
C ALA A 31 8.86 15.05 -13.80
N ALA A 32 8.69 15.14 -15.12
CA ALA A 32 7.52 14.64 -15.82
C ALA A 32 7.44 13.10 -15.76
N TYR A 33 8.56 12.43 -15.90
CA TYR A 33 8.66 10.97 -15.80
C TYR A 33 8.34 10.49 -14.37
N CYS A 34 8.92 11.14 -13.36
CA CYS A 34 8.66 10.82 -11.96
C CYS A 34 7.18 11.03 -11.60
N ARG A 35 6.58 12.14 -12.04
CA ARG A 35 5.16 12.40 -11.87
C ARG A 35 4.29 11.32 -12.51
N ASN A 36 4.61 10.93 -13.73
CA ASN A 36 3.85 9.90 -14.45
C ASN A 36 3.91 8.53 -13.74
N ILE A 37 5.05 8.17 -13.15
CA ILE A 37 5.15 6.96 -12.32
C ILE A 37 4.22 7.05 -11.11
N ILE A 38 4.21 8.18 -10.40
CA ILE A 38 3.33 8.38 -9.26
C ILE A 38 1.86 8.27 -9.68
N PHE A 39 1.48 8.94 -10.77
CA PHE A 39 0.11 8.90 -11.27
C PHE A 39 -0.32 7.52 -11.76
N SER A 40 0.60 6.72 -12.33
CA SER A 40 0.29 5.35 -12.74
C SER A 40 0.06 4.41 -11.56
N MET A 41 0.65 4.70 -10.40
CA MET A 41 0.50 3.89 -9.19
C MET A 41 -0.67 4.34 -8.30
N CYS A 42 -0.82 5.65 -8.12
CA CYS A 42 -1.74 6.22 -7.14
C CYS A 42 -3.03 6.79 -7.76
N GLY A 43 -3.05 7.00 -9.08
CA GLY A 43 -4.13 7.68 -9.78
C GLY A 43 -3.75 9.06 -10.28
N TYR A 44 -4.40 9.49 -11.36
CA TYR A 44 -4.08 10.76 -12.03
C TYR A 44 -4.81 11.93 -11.39
N ASP A 45 -4.07 12.92 -10.88
CA ASP A 45 -4.62 14.18 -10.38
C ASP A 45 -3.65 15.36 -10.58
N GLU A 46 -3.51 15.82 -11.82
CA GLU A 46 -2.61 16.91 -12.14
C GLU A 46 -3.06 18.26 -11.55
N LYS A 47 -4.37 18.46 -11.36
CA LYS A 47 -4.91 19.73 -10.87
C LYS A 47 -4.53 20.02 -9.43
N GLN A 48 -4.38 18.98 -8.61
CA GLN A 48 -3.99 19.09 -7.20
C GLN A 48 -2.51 18.79 -6.96
N PHE A 49 -1.80 18.40 -8.01
CA PHE A 49 -0.39 18.02 -7.89
C PHE A 49 0.50 19.26 -7.78
N ASN A 50 1.10 19.45 -6.61
CA ASN A 50 2.08 20.52 -6.40
C ASN A 50 3.48 20.05 -6.83
N LYS A 51 3.96 20.58 -7.95
CA LYS A 51 5.26 20.23 -8.54
C LYS A 51 6.44 20.62 -7.63
N GLU A 52 6.30 21.72 -6.87
CA GLU A 52 7.35 22.21 -5.96
C GLU A 52 7.55 21.26 -4.77
N LEU A 53 6.51 20.57 -4.35
CA LEU A 53 6.58 19.58 -3.28
C LEU A 53 7.05 18.20 -3.75
N LEU A 54 7.17 17.97 -5.06
CA LEU A 54 7.59 16.68 -5.60
C LEU A 54 8.92 16.16 -5.01
N PRO A 55 10.00 16.94 -4.90
CA PRO A 55 11.24 16.50 -4.29
C PRO A 55 11.07 16.09 -2.82
N VAL A 56 10.27 16.85 -2.07
CA VAL A 56 9.98 16.54 -0.65
C VAL A 56 9.21 15.24 -0.56
N PHE A 57 8.15 15.07 -1.34
CA PHE A 57 7.36 13.85 -1.40
C PHE A 57 8.23 12.63 -1.74
N LEU A 58 9.05 12.73 -2.79
CA LEU A 58 9.95 11.65 -3.22
C LEU A 58 11.03 11.32 -2.19
N SER A 59 11.49 12.30 -1.42
CA SER A 59 12.47 12.04 -0.35
C SER A 59 11.91 11.15 0.77
N HIS A 60 10.59 11.11 0.92
CA HIS A 60 9.88 10.28 1.90
C HIS A 60 9.33 8.98 1.30
N LEU A 61 9.19 8.90 -0.04
CA LEU A 61 8.79 7.71 -0.77
C LEU A 61 9.95 6.72 -0.82
N GLY A 62 10.57 6.22 -0.16
CA GLY A 62 11.73 5.32 -0.33
C GLY A 62 12.11 4.68 0.98
N THR A 63 11.27 4.85 1.98
CA THR A 63 11.37 4.07 3.21
C THR A 63 10.87 2.67 2.88
N GLY A 64 11.79 1.71 2.93
CA GLY A 64 11.47 0.32 2.64
C GLY A 64 10.34 -0.23 3.52
N THR A 65 9.65 -1.22 3.02
CA THR A 65 8.65 -1.96 3.78
C THR A 65 8.96 -3.46 3.75
N SER A 66 8.30 -4.23 4.57
CA SER A 66 8.43 -5.68 4.54
C SER A 66 7.78 -6.27 3.29
N TRP A 67 8.44 -7.22 2.65
CA TRP A 67 7.82 -8.06 1.61
C TRP A 67 6.50 -8.67 2.08
N LYS A 68 6.45 -9.09 3.32
CA LYS A 68 5.23 -9.66 3.91
C LYS A 68 4.07 -8.66 3.89
N THR A 69 4.33 -7.38 4.16
CA THR A 69 3.30 -6.32 4.08
C THR A 69 2.78 -6.17 2.65
N THR A 70 3.67 -6.15 1.66
CA THR A 70 3.29 -6.04 0.24
C THR A 70 2.48 -7.26 -0.22
N VAL A 71 2.92 -8.47 0.16
CA VAL A 71 2.19 -9.71 -0.15
C VAL A 71 0.82 -9.71 0.53
N HIS A 72 0.75 -9.29 1.79
CA HIS A 72 -0.53 -9.20 2.51
C HIS A 72 -1.51 -8.25 1.84
N PHE A 73 -1.03 -7.07 1.40
CA PHE A 73 -1.86 -6.15 0.62
C PHE A 73 -2.42 -6.82 -0.64
N ALA A 74 -1.58 -7.53 -1.40
CA ALA A 74 -2.03 -8.27 -2.58
C ALA A 74 -3.05 -9.36 -2.24
N GLN A 75 -2.88 -10.06 -1.11
CA GLN A 75 -3.85 -11.06 -0.63
C GLN A 75 -5.20 -10.43 -0.29
N LEU A 76 -5.21 -9.25 0.37
CA LEU A 76 -6.44 -8.53 0.70
C LEU A 76 -7.18 -8.08 -0.55
N VAL A 77 -6.45 -7.57 -1.56
CA VAL A 77 -7.02 -7.21 -2.87
C VAL A 77 -7.63 -8.42 -3.57
N SER A 78 -6.91 -9.55 -3.62
CA SER A 78 -7.36 -10.75 -4.34
C SER A 78 -8.51 -11.47 -3.64
N SER A 79 -8.54 -11.45 -2.30
CA SER A 79 -9.60 -12.13 -1.53
C SER A 79 -10.83 -11.25 -1.32
N GLU A 80 -10.70 -9.93 -1.51
CA GLU A 80 -11.70 -8.91 -1.16
C GLU A 80 -12.17 -8.99 0.31
N ARG A 81 -11.33 -9.56 1.19
CA ARG A 81 -11.61 -9.77 2.61
C ARG A 81 -10.61 -9.03 3.47
N PHE A 82 -11.06 -8.33 4.48
CA PHE A 82 -10.18 -7.69 5.46
C PHE A 82 -9.80 -8.70 6.54
N GLN A 83 -8.74 -9.46 6.27
CA GLN A 83 -8.32 -10.62 7.05
C GLN A 83 -6.84 -10.61 7.38
N GLN A 84 -6.43 -11.48 8.28
CA GLN A 84 -5.03 -11.70 8.62
C GLN A 84 -4.27 -12.34 7.46
N PHE A 85 -2.93 -12.36 7.57
CA PHE A 85 -2.05 -12.87 6.51
C PHE A 85 -2.34 -14.33 6.20
N ASP A 86 -2.47 -14.66 4.92
CA ASP A 86 -2.63 -16.03 4.47
C ASP A 86 -1.28 -16.72 4.28
N TYR A 87 -0.98 -17.68 5.16
CA TYR A 87 0.20 -18.54 5.08
C TYR A 87 -0.02 -19.80 4.23
N GLY A 88 -1.23 -19.97 3.66
CA GLY A 88 -1.69 -21.21 3.02
C GLY A 88 -2.30 -22.19 4.03
N ALA A 89 -3.22 -23.04 3.56
CA ALA A 89 -4.12 -23.84 4.40
C ALA A 89 -3.40 -24.63 5.54
N SER A 90 -2.28 -25.28 5.22
CA SER A 90 -1.54 -26.08 6.22
C SER A 90 -0.92 -25.22 7.32
N HIS A 91 -0.33 -24.06 6.96
CA HIS A 91 0.28 -23.17 7.94
C HIS A 91 -0.78 -22.33 8.68
N ASN A 92 -1.88 -21.99 8.03
CA ASN A 92 -3.01 -21.34 8.70
C ASN A 92 -3.57 -22.22 9.83
N LYS A 93 -3.63 -23.53 9.65
CA LYS A 93 -4.01 -24.48 10.74
C LYS A 93 -3.09 -24.35 11.96
N VAL A 94 -1.80 -24.19 11.72
CA VAL A 94 -0.82 -24.03 12.81
C VAL A 94 -0.95 -22.66 13.47
N MET A 95 -1.12 -21.59 12.66
CA MET A 95 -1.12 -20.21 13.15
C MET A 95 -2.48 -19.79 13.74
N TYR A 96 -3.58 -20.26 13.16
CA TYR A 96 -4.92 -19.78 13.46
C TYR A 96 -5.88 -20.88 13.91
N GLY A 97 -5.46 -22.16 13.89
CA GLY A 97 -6.33 -23.30 14.19
C GLY A 97 -7.32 -23.65 13.06
N ARG A 98 -7.22 -23.02 11.90
CA ARG A 98 -8.13 -23.18 10.75
C ARG A 98 -7.43 -22.95 9.42
N GLU A 99 -7.98 -23.48 8.32
CA GLU A 99 -7.35 -23.40 6.98
C GLU A 99 -7.40 -22.00 6.36
N VAL A 100 -8.38 -21.20 6.71
CA VAL A 100 -8.61 -19.85 6.18
C VAL A 100 -8.22 -18.83 7.24
N PRO A 101 -7.53 -17.73 6.86
CA PRO A 101 -7.20 -16.65 7.80
C PRO A 101 -8.44 -16.04 8.45
N PRO A 102 -8.39 -15.67 9.74
CA PRO A 102 -9.48 -14.95 10.39
C PRO A 102 -9.61 -13.53 9.83
N GLU A 103 -10.85 -13.06 9.67
CA GLU A 103 -11.12 -11.66 9.39
C GLU A 103 -10.89 -10.81 10.64
N TYR A 104 -10.56 -9.54 10.43
CA TYR A 104 -10.50 -8.56 11.52
C TYR A 104 -11.92 -8.19 11.95
N ASP A 105 -12.16 -8.23 13.25
CA ASP A 105 -13.44 -7.86 13.84
C ASP A 105 -13.53 -6.34 14.00
N LEU A 106 -14.09 -5.67 13.01
CA LEU A 106 -14.25 -4.23 12.98
C LEU A 106 -15.32 -3.72 13.98
N SER A 107 -16.20 -4.58 14.45
CA SER A 107 -17.22 -4.21 15.45
C SER A 107 -16.60 -3.78 16.78
N LYS A 108 -15.34 -4.14 17.04
CA LYS A 108 -14.59 -3.75 18.24
C LYS A 108 -13.98 -2.35 18.17
N VAL A 109 -14.10 -1.68 17.02
CA VAL A 109 -13.63 -0.30 16.89
C VAL A 109 -14.62 0.61 17.58
N SER A 110 -14.18 1.27 18.66
CA SER A 110 -15.03 2.16 19.47
C SER A 110 -14.70 3.64 19.33
N LEU A 111 -13.67 3.95 18.54
CA LEU A 111 -13.22 5.33 18.34
C LEU A 111 -13.93 5.93 17.11
N PRO A 112 -14.19 7.25 17.10
CA PRO A 112 -14.66 7.93 15.90
C PRO A 112 -13.61 7.88 14.81
N ILE A 113 -14.00 7.44 13.60
CA ILE A 113 -13.12 7.33 12.44
C ILE A 113 -13.60 8.29 11.36
N THR A 114 -12.65 9.04 10.78
CA THR A 114 -12.87 9.84 9.58
C THR A 114 -12.01 9.28 8.44
N LEU A 115 -12.64 8.90 7.33
CA LEU A 115 -11.95 8.37 6.15
C LEU A 115 -11.78 9.48 5.11
N PHE A 116 -10.53 9.77 4.74
CA PHE A 116 -10.17 10.65 3.63
C PHE A 116 -9.74 9.76 2.46
N TRP A 117 -10.38 9.94 1.31
CA TRP A 117 -10.10 9.15 0.11
C TRP A 117 -10.32 9.97 -1.16
N ALA A 118 -9.81 9.51 -2.29
CA ALA A 118 -9.98 10.17 -3.59
C ALA A 118 -10.63 9.21 -4.60
N LYS A 119 -11.53 9.75 -5.45
CA LYS A 119 -12.28 8.94 -6.43
C LYS A 119 -11.41 8.23 -7.46
N ASN A 120 -10.25 8.81 -7.76
CA ASN A 120 -9.30 8.29 -8.74
C ASN A 120 -8.10 7.58 -8.09
N ASP A 121 -8.20 7.24 -6.80
CA ASP A 121 -7.19 6.44 -6.11
C ASP A 121 -7.24 4.99 -6.60
N LEU A 122 -6.13 4.52 -7.17
CA LEU A 122 -6.00 3.15 -7.68
C LEU A 122 -5.63 2.14 -6.58
N LEU A 123 -5.13 2.60 -5.45
CA LEU A 123 -4.74 1.74 -4.32
C LEU A 123 -5.88 1.57 -3.33
N SER A 124 -6.66 2.63 -3.10
CA SER A 124 -7.82 2.65 -2.20
C SER A 124 -9.09 2.95 -2.99
N SER A 125 -9.59 1.96 -3.72
CA SER A 125 -10.77 2.14 -4.56
C SER A 125 -12.02 2.53 -3.76
N GLU A 126 -12.94 3.26 -4.39
CA GLU A 126 -14.23 3.64 -3.79
C GLU A 126 -14.98 2.44 -3.22
N THR A 127 -14.96 1.32 -3.92
CA THR A 127 -15.58 0.07 -3.47
C THR A 127 -14.97 -0.43 -2.16
N ALA A 128 -13.63 -0.43 -2.06
CA ALA A 128 -12.94 -0.86 -0.85
C ALA A 128 -13.23 0.06 0.34
N VAL A 129 -13.26 1.38 0.11
CA VAL A 129 -13.56 2.37 1.16
C VAL A 129 -15.01 2.26 1.62
N ASN A 130 -15.97 2.10 0.72
CA ASN A 130 -17.37 1.90 1.07
C ASN A 130 -17.57 0.60 1.87
N LYS A 131 -16.94 -0.50 1.44
CA LYS A 131 -16.98 -1.76 2.17
C LYS A 131 -16.41 -1.62 3.59
N LEU A 132 -15.30 -0.90 3.75
CA LEU A 132 -14.75 -0.61 5.08
C LEU A 132 -15.73 0.21 5.92
N LYS A 133 -16.32 1.27 5.35
CA LYS A 133 -17.31 2.13 6.01
C LYS A 133 -18.54 1.37 6.47
N GLU A 134 -19.06 0.43 5.66
CA GLU A 134 -20.22 -0.38 5.98
C GLU A 134 -19.98 -1.38 7.12
N ASN A 135 -18.73 -1.76 7.34
CA ASN A 135 -18.33 -2.72 8.39
C ASN A 135 -17.82 -2.05 9.68
N LEU A 136 -17.65 -0.73 9.68
CA LEU A 136 -17.35 0.05 10.89
C LEU A 136 -18.64 0.37 11.65
N PRO A 137 -18.59 0.47 13.01
CA PRO A 137 -19.74 0.83 13.84
C PRO A 137 -20.25 2.24 13.55
#